data_e2e3b1646b1103202ff494ab9c55839a
#
_entry.id   e2e3b1646b1103202ff494ab9c55839a
#
_cell.length_a   1.000
_cell.length_b   1.000
_cell.length_c   1.000
_cell.angle_alpha   90.00
_cell.angle_beta   90.00
_cell.angle_gamma   90.00
#
_symmetry.space_group_name_H-M   'P 1'
#
loop_
_entity.id
_entity.type
_entity.pdbx_description
1 polymer ?
#
loop_
_entity_poly.entity_id
_entity_poly.type
_entity_poly.pdbx_seq_one_letter_code
_entity_poly.pdbx_strand_id
1 'polypeptide(L)'
;MKALKFSRKHLGIPYAVFMLAFVVFPLLLIILYAFTVENREVVTNDITAFSFSFSNFTAFFSSSTNIRAIYISFALAILTTVICLLIAYPVAYILARSRMKTRSVLLMLFILPMWINFVLRTAAMKELLFAMGFYNSNKMSFFNTVIGMVYDYLPFTILPLYTVLIKLDKTSNFNAPFST
;
A
#
# COMPACT_ATOMS: atom_id res chain seq x y z
N MET A 1 24.14 25.29 39.26
CA MET A 1 23.93 24.57 37.99
C MET A 1 22.46 24.69 37.61
N LYS A 2 22.13 25.53 36.61
CA LYS A 2 20.75 25.63 36.11
C LYS A 2 20.46 24.37 35.30
N ALA A 3 19.59 23.48 35.80
CA ALA A 3 19.07 22.35 35.05
C ALA A 3 18.35 22.90 33.83
N LEU A 4 18.87 22.60 32.63
CA LEU A 4 18.23 22.91 31.37
C LEU A 4 16.86 22.20 31.39
N LYS A 5 15.78 22.97 31.53
CA LYS A 5 14.41 22.53 31.45
C LYS A 5 14.18 22.06 29.98
N PHE A 6 14.50 20.82 29.68
CA PHE A 6 14.37 20.21 28.38
C PHE A 6 12.85 20.04 28.10
N SER A 7 12.28 21.06 27.47
CA SER A 7 10.87 21.02 27.12
C SER A 7 10.63 19.95 26.04
N ARG A 8 9.54 19.19 26.15
CA ARG A 8 9.13 18.17 25.14
C ARG A 8 9.08 18.71 23.72
N LYS A 9 8.93 20.05 23.57
CA LYS A 9 8.97 20.74 22.28
C LYS A 9 10.33 20.64 21.58
N HIS A 10 11.43 20.64 22.34
CA HIS A 10 12.77 20.55 21.76
C HIS A 10 13.12 19.15 21.25
N LEU A 11 12.48 18.10 21.78
CA LEU A 11 12.62 16.74 21.28
C LEU A 11 11.97 16.54 19.90
N GLY A 12 10.97 17.37 19.55
CA GLY A 12 10.33 17.33 18.22
C GLY A 12 11.15 17.99 17.10
N ILE A 13 12.11 18.85 17.45
CA ILE A 13 12.90 19.60 16.45
C ILE A 13 13.73 18.68 15.55
N PRO A 14 14.53 17.73 16.06
CA PRO A 14 15.30 16.83 15.20
C PRO A 14 14.40 15.99 14.28
N TYR A 15 13.24 15.55 14.78
CA TYR A 15 12.25 14.84 13.97
C TYR A 15 11.68 15.73 12.85
N ALA A 16 11.32 16.98 13.18
CA ALA A 16 10.79 17.93 12.20
C ALA A 16 11.85 18.27 11.12
N VAL A 17 13.11 18.46 11.50
CA VAL A 17 14.22 18.68 10.56
C VAL A 17 14.41 17.47 9.63
N PHE A 18 14.39 16.25 10.19
CA PHE A 18 14.48 15.02 9.41
C PHE A 18 13.33 14.90 8.41
N MET A 19 12.09 15.12 8.86
CA MET A 19 10.92 15.09 7.98
C MET A 19 10.99 16.15 6.86
N LEU A 20 11.45 17.35 7.17
CA LEU A 20 11.61 18.42 6.20
C LEU A 20 12.68 18.08 5.18
N ALA A 21 13.82 17.56 5.61
CA ALA A 21 14.93 17.22 4.73
C ALA A 21 14.64 15.99 3.85
N PHE A 22 14.03 14.93 4.40
CA PHE A 22 13.89 13.65 3.70
C PHE A 22 12.50 13.40 3.08
N VAL A 23 11.50 14.18 3.48
CA VAL A 23 10.15 14.05 2.92
C VAL A 23 9.77 15.29 2.12
N VAL A 24 9.81 16.47 2.74
CA VAL A 24 9.34 17.71 2.10
C VAL A 24 10.24 18.11 0.94
N PHE A 25 11.56 18.08 1.12
CA PHE A 25 12.51 18.48 0.08
C PHE A 25 12.41 17.60 -1.19
N PRO A 26 12.40 16.25 -1.12
CA PRO A 26 12.21 15.42 -2.31
C PRO A 26 10.83 15.63 -2.96
N LEU A 27 9.77 15.85 -2.19
CA LEU A 27 8.44 16.16 -2.76
C LEU A 27 8.45 17.48 -3.53
N LEU A 28 9.10 18.52 -3.00
CA LEU A 28 9.26 19.79 -3.73
C LEU A 28 10.05 19.60 -5.01
N LEU A 29 11.11 18.79 -5.01
CA LEU A 29 11.86 18.47 -6.23
C LEU A 29 10.98 17.75 -7.26
N ILE A 30 10.18 16.77 -6.85
CA ILE A 30 9.25 16.06 -7.75
C ILE A 30 8.26 17.03 -8.36
N ILE A 31 7.67 17.94 -7.57
CA ILE A 31 6.75 18.97 -8.07
C ILE A 31 7.48 19.87 -9.06
N LEU A 32 8.68 20.32 -8.73
CA LEU A 32 9.48 21.17 -9.62
C LEU A 32 9.76 20.46 -10.95
N TYR A 33 10.19 19.20 -10.91
CA TYR A 33 10.40 18.40 -12.12
C TYR A 33 9.12 18.16 -12.93
N ALA A 34 7.97 18.01 -12.27
CA ALA A 34 6.70 17.84 -12.97
C ALA A 34 6.34 19.03 -13.88
N PHE A 35 6.73 20.23 -13.46
CA PHE A 35 6.47 21.50 -14.20
C PHE A 35 7.66 21.99 -15.01
N THR A 36 8.73 21.21 -15.14
CA THR A 36 9.95 21.63 -15.83
C THR A 36 10.28 20.66 -16.96
N VAL A 37 10.59 21.19 -18.13
CA VAL A 37 11.07 20.41 -19.27
C VAL A 37 12.54 20.75 -19.52
N GLU A 38 13.35 19.71 -19.62
CA GLU A 38 14.74 19.81 -20.03
C GLU A 38 14.80 19.98 -21.55
N ASN A 39 15.20 21.14 -22.04
CA ASN A 39 15.47 21.37 -23.46
C ASN A 39 16.79 20.71 -23.85
N ARG A 40 16.73 19.47 -24.34
CA ARG A 40 17.89 18.68 -24.78
C ARG A 40 18.55 19.19 -26.08
N GLU A 41 18.02 20.22 -26.73
CA GLU A 41 18.52 20.67 -28.01
C GLU A 41 19.68 21.68 -27.93
N VAL A 42 20.08 22.10 -26.73
CA VAL A 42 21.20 23.03 -26.57
C VAL A 42 22.31 22.35 -25.80
N VAL A 43 23.27 21.78 -26.55
CA VAL A 43 24.59 21.37 -26.07
C VAL A 43 25.41 22.64 -25.77
N THR A 44 24.98 23.40 -24.81
CA THR A 44 25.76 24.48 -24.18
C THR A 44 25.72 24.24 -22.68
N ASN A 45 26.89 24.30 -22.03
CA ASN A 45 27.11 24.09 -20.60
C ASN A 45 26.38 25.09 -19.66
N ASP A 46 25.29 25.67 -20.10
CA ASP A 46 24.51 26.63 -19.34
C ASP A 46 23.39 25.88 -18.57
N ILE A 47 23.51 25.92 -17.25
CA ILE A 47 22.60 25.39 -16.24
C ILE A 47 21.20 26.07 -16.26
N THR A 48 20.92 26.90 -17.26
CA THR A 48 19.75 27.79 -17.33
C THR A 48 18.60 27.32 -18.23
N ALA A 49 18.56 26.04 -18.64
CA ALA A 49 17.55 25.56 -19.58
C ALA A 49 16.35 24.86 -18.89
N PHE A 50 15.97 25.27 -17.68
CA PHE A 50 14.72 24.87 -17.09
C PHE A 50 13.60 25.82 -17.49
N SER A 51 12.76 25.40 -18.43
CA SER A 51 11.55 26.14 -18.78
C SER A 51 10.33 25.57 -18.06
N PHE A 52 9.52 26.47 -17.52
CA PHE A 52 8.27 26.09 -16.89
C PHE A 52 7.26 25.68 -17.96
N SER A 53 6.80 24.41 -17.94
CA SER A 53 5.92 23.90 -18.98
C SER A 53 4.97 22.85 -18.44
N PHE A 54 3.75 22.80 -18.97
CA PHE A 54 2.77 21.72 -18.74
C PHE A 54 2.92 20.55 -19.71
N SER A 55 3.96 20.53 -20.53
CA SER A 55 4.12 19.52 -21.58
C SER A 55 4.24 18.10 -21.02
N ASN A 56 4.79 17.91 -19.82
CA ASN A 56 4.86 16.60 -19.16
C ASN A 56 3.47 16.03 -18.89
N PHE A 57 2.52 16.88 -18.48
CA PHE A 57 1.14 16.47 -18.27
C PHE A 57 0.42 16.15 -19.57
N THR A 58 0.57 17.00 -20.58
CA THR A 58 -0.02 16.75 -21.91
C THR A 58 0.56 15.49 -22.54
N ALA A 59 1.87 15.28 -22.48
CA ALA A 59 2.53 14.06 -22.96
C ALA A 59 2.04 12.81 -22.23
N PHE A 60 1.84 12.90 -20.90
CA PHE A 60 1.30 11.79 -20.12
C PHE A 60 -0.10 11.39 -20.57
N PHE A 61 -1.01 12.35 -20.71
CA PHE A 61 -2.40 12.10 -21.13
C PHE A 61 -2.56 11.79 -22.61
N SER A 62 -1.63 12.23 -23.46
CA SER A 62 -1.62 11.92 -24.90
C SER A 62 -1.10 10.51 -25.19
N SER A 63 -0.40 9.89 -24.25
CA SER A 63 0.12 8.53 -24.41
C SER A 63 -0.98 7.49 -24.19
N SER A 64 -1.33 6.77 -25.23
CA SER A 64 -2.30 5.67 -25.16
C SER A 64 -1.86 4.56 -24.20
N THR A 65 -0.55 4.34 -24.08
CA THR A 65 0.04 3.36 -23.14
C THR A 65 -0.20 3.76 -21.69
N ASN A 66 -0.03 5.03 -21.34
CA ASN A 66 -0.25 5.53 -19.98
C ASN A 66 -1.73 5.45 -19.60
N ILE A 67 -2.61 5.86 -20.50
CA ILE A 67 -4.07 5.77 -20.29
C ILE A 67 -4.51 4.31 -20.10
N ARG A 68 -4.04 3.41 -20.96
CA ARG A 68 -4.30 1.97 -20.82
C ARG A 68 -3.78 1.42 -19.48
N ALA A 69 -2.60 1.83 -19.04
CA ALA A 69 -2.03 1.42 -17.75
C ALA A 69 -2.91 1.87 -16.58
N ILE A 70 -3.45 3.10 -16.61
CA ILE A 70 -4.39 3.60 -15.61
C ILE A 70 -5.64 2.71 -15.54
N TYR A 71 -6.29 2.44 -16.68
CA TYR A 71 -7.50 1.59 -16.69
C TYR A 71 -7.23 0.18 -16.16
N ILE A 72 -6.12 -0.44 -16.55
CA ILE A 72 -5.73 -1.77 -16.07
C ILE A 72 -5.47 -1.73 -14.56
N SER A 73 -4.79 -0.70 -14.05
CA SER A 73 -4.50 -0.54 -12.62
C SER A 73 -5.79 -0.39 -11.80
N PHE A 74 -6.76 0.40 -12.27
CA PHE A 74 -8.06 0.52 -11.62
C PHE A 74 -8.84 -0.79 -11.63
N ALA A 75 -8.87 -1.50 -12.76
CA ALA A 75 -9.53 -2.80 -12.86
C ALA A 75 -8.90 -3.82 -11.91
N LEU A 76 -7.56 -3.89 -11.84
CA LEU A 76 -6.83 -4.74 -10.90
C LEU A 76 -7.15 -4.38 -9.45
N ALA A 77 -7.14 -3.09 -9.11
CA ALA A 77 -7.39 -2.62 -7.75
C ALA A 77 -8.81 -2.98 -7.28
N ILE A 78 -9.83 -2.71 -8.10
CA ILE A 78 -11.22 -3.02 -7.77
C ILE A 78 -11.41 -4.53 -7.62
N LEU A 79 -10.94 -5.32 -8.59
CA LEU A 79 -11.10 -6.78 -8.57
C LEU A 79 -10.39 -7.41 -7.37
N THR A 80 -9.14 -7.00 -7.10
CA THR A 80 -8.37 -7.47 -5.95
C THR A 80 -9.06 -7.12 -4.64
N THR A 81 -9.55 -5.88 -4.49
CA THR A 81 -10.25 -5.43 -3.28
C THR A 81 -11.49 -6.24 -3.02
N VAL A 82 -12.32 -6.47 -4.05
CA VAL A 82 -13.54 -7.29 -3.93
C VAL A 82 -13.21 -8.71 -3.50
N ILE A 83 -12.23 -9.35 -4.13
CA ILE A 83 -11.82 -10.72 -3.79
C ILE A 83 -11.24 -10.77 -2.37
N CYS A 84 -10.37 -9.81 -2.00
CA CYS A 84 -9.82 -9.73 -0.65
C CYS A 84 -10.92 -9.59 0.40
N LEU A 85 -11.92 -8.74 0.19
CA LEU A 85 -13.04 -8.57 1.11
C LEU A 85 -13.91 -9.84 1.22
N LEU A 86 -14.20 -10.49 0.09
CA LEU A 86 -14.98 -11.74 0.07
C LEU A 86 -14.30 -12.87 0.84
N ILE A 87 -12.98 -12.93 0.83
CA ILE A 87 -12.20 -13.94 1.57
C ILE A 87 -11.96 -13.47 3.02
N ALA A 88 -11.56 -12.22 3.21
CA ALA A 88 -11.15 -11.70 4.51
C ALA A 88 -12.33 -11.59 5.49
N TYR A 89 -13.52 -11.22 5.01
CA TYR A 89 -14.67 -11.04 5.90
C TYR A 89 -15.08 -12.34 6.61
N PRO A 90 -15.35 -13.47 5.92
CA PRO A 90 -15.70 -14.73 6.61
C PRO A 90 -14.57 -15.21 7.50
N VAL A 91 -13.31 -15.08 7.08
CA VAL A 91 -12.16 -15.48 7.92
C VAL A 91 -12.10 -14.64 9.20
N ALA A 92 -12.18 -13.31 9.07
CA ALA A 92 -12.16 -12.39 10.21
C ALA A 92 -13.35 -12.62 11.14
N TYR A 93 -14.54 -12.91 10.60
CA TYR A 93 -15.75 -13.19 11.35
C TYR A 93 -15.63 -14.48 12.16
N ILE A 94 -15.15 -15.57 11.53
CA ILE A 94 -14.92 -16.84 12.21
C ILE A 94 -13.88 -16.66 13.33
N LEU A 95 -12.77 -15.94 13.06
CA LEU A 95 -11.75 -15.68 14.08
C LEU A 95 -12.29 -14.82 15.23
N ALA A 96 -13.11 -13.81 14.95
CA ALA A 96 -13.65 -12.91 15.96
C ALA A 96 -14.62 -13.64 16.91
N ARG A 97 -15.48 -14.52 16.39
CA ARG A 97 -16.49 -15.26 17.16
C ARG A 97 -16.00 -16.58 17.70
N SER A 98 -14.88 -17.10 17.23
CA SER A 98 -14.35 -18.39 17.70
C SER A 98 -13.83 -18.29 19.14
N ARG A 99 -14.24 -19.24 19.99
CA ARG A 99 -13.68 -19.46 21.33
C ARG A 99 -12.39 -20.30 21.32
N MET A 100 -11.81 -20.50 20.13
CA MET A 100 -10.64 -21.36 19.97
C MET A 100 -9.42 -20.79 20.70
N LYS A 101 -8.76 -21.60 21.50
CA LYS A 101 -7.45 -21.27 22.10
C LYS A 101 -6.39 -20.96 21.03
N THR A 102 -6.57 -21.51 19.84
CA THR A 102 -5.70 -21.37 18.66
C THR A 102 -5.88 -20.04 17.92
N ARG A 103 -6.83 -19.18 18.30
CA ARG A 103 -7.11 -17.90 17.63
C ARG A 103 -5.87 -17.02 17.48
N SER A 104 -5.08 -16.91 18.55
CA SER A 104 -3.83 -16.12 18.53
C SER A 104 -2.79 -16.70 17.57
N VAL A 105 -2.72 -18.03 17.47
CA VAL A 105 -1.80 -18.72 16.54
C VAL A 105 -2.21 -18.46 15.09
N LEU A 106 -3.51 -18.56 14.79
CA LEU A 106 -4.03 -18.26 13.45
C LEU A 106 -3.77 -16.81 13.05
N LEU A 107 -3.99 -15.85 13.96
CA LEU A 107 -3.64 -14.45 13.70
C LEU A 107 -2.15 -14.27 13.44
N MET A 108 -1.30 -14.93 14.22
CA MET A 108 0.15 -14.90 14.06
C MET A 108 0.55 -15.49 12.69
N LEU A 109 -0.14 -16.55 12.23
CA LEU A 109 0.09 -17.13 10.91
C LEU A 109 -0.22 -16.15 9.77
N PHE A 110 -1.24 -15.29 9.93
CA PHE A 110 -1.52 -14.22 8.95
C PHE A 110 -0.52 -13.06 9.02
N ILE A 111 0.07 -12.82 10.20
CA ILE A 111 1.06 -11.74 10.39
C ILE A 111 2.44 -12.18 9.88
N LEU A 112 2.82 -13.45 10.01
CA LEU A 112 4.12 -13.96 9.59
C LEU A 112 4.51 -13.60 8.15
N PRO A 113 3.63 -13.79 7.14
CA PRO A 113 3.94 -13.39 5.77
C PRO A 113 4.24 -11.90 5.61
N MET A 114 3.69 -11.03 6.48
CA MET A 114 3.93 -9.59 6.41
C MET A 114 5.37 -9.20 6.78
N TRP A 115 6.08 -10.03 7.53
CA TRP A 115 7.47 -9.81 7.93
C TRP A 115 8.45 -10.15 6.82
N ILE A 116 8.03 -10.95 5.84
CA ILE A 116 8.84 -11.26 4.67
C ILE A 116 8.82 -10.05 3.73
N ASN A 117 9.98 -9.73 3.18
CA ASN A 117 10.10 -8.65 2.20
C ASN A 117 9.09 -8.85 1.04
N PHE A 118 8.33 -7.80 0.74
CA PHE A 118 7.30 -7.81 -0.29
C PHE A 118 7.81 -8.31 -1.65
N VAL A 119 9.01 -7.88 -2.06
CA VAL A 119 9.62 -8.25 -3.35
C VAL A 119 9.91 -9.75 -3.40
N LEU A 120 10.48 -10.33 -2.33
CA LEU A 120 10.74 -11.76 -2.25
C LEU A 120 9.46 -12.59 -2.29
N ARG A 121 8.43 -12.13 -1.60
CA ARG A 121 7.12 -12.79 -1.55
C ARG A 121 6.44 -12.78 -2.91
N THR A 122 6.45 -11.65 -3.61
CA THR A 122 5.92 -11.51 -4.96
C THR A 122 6.70 -12.36 -5.97
N ALA A 123 8.05 -12.40 -5.85
CA ALA A 123 8.89 -13.23 -6.69
C ALA A 123 8.61 -14.73 -6.47
N ALA A 124 8.49 -15.18 -5.23
CA ALA A 124 8.15 -16.57 -4.90
C ALA A 124 6.78 -16.97 -5.45
N MET A 125 5.77 -16.08 -5.35
CA MET A 125 4.45 -16.33 -5.92
C MET A 125 4.52 -16.45 -7.45
N LYS A 126 5.28 -15.59 -8.10
CA LYS A 126 5.50 -15.67 -9.56
C LYS A 126 6.11 -17.02 -9.96
N GLU A 127 7.17 -17.47 -9.26
CA GLU A 127 7.81 -18.76 -9.54
C GLU A 127 6.86 -19.94 -9.30
N LEU A 128 6.04 -19.87 -8.24
CA LEU A 128 5.03 -20.87 -7.96
C LEU A 128 4.00 -20.98 -9.09
N LEU A 129 3.45 -19.84 -9.55
CA LEU A 129 2.50 -19.80 -10.66
C LEU A 129 3.13 -20.29 -11.96
N PHE A 130 4.42 -20.00 -12.19
CA PHE A 130 5.16 -20.53 -13.32
C PHE A 130 5.30 -22.06 -13.25
N ALA A 131 5.71 -22.60 -12.10
CA ALA A 131 5.85 -24.05 -11.87
C ALA A 131 4.50 -24.79 -12.01
N MET A 132 3.39 -24.14 -11.67
CA MET A 132 2.03 -24.67 -11.84
C MET A 132 1.52 -24.59 -13.30
N GLY A 133 2.27 -24.00 -14.23
CA GLY A 133 1.90 -23.87 -15.64
C GLY A 133 0.94 -22.72 -15.96
N PHE A 134 0.59 -21.88 -14.97
CA PHE A 134 -0.31 -20.74 -15.20
C PHE A 134 0.33 -19.57 -15.95
N TYR A 135 1.64 -19.61 -16.19
CA TYR A 135 2.39 -18.50 -16.81
C TYR A 135 2.49 -18.58 -18.33
N ASN A 136 1.92 -19.62 -18.96
CA ASN A 136 2.15 -19.92 -20.40
C ASN A 136 1.32 -19.08 -21.37
N SER A 137 0.50 -18.12 -20.93
CA SER A 137 -0.33 -17.33 -21.84
C SER A 137 -0.41 -15.86 -21.42
N ASN A 138 -0.22 -14.97 -22.40
CA ASN A 138 -0.39 -13.52 -22.21
C ASN A 138 -1.80 -13.15 -21.66
N LYS A 139 -2.81 -13.98 -21.94
CA LYS A 139 -4.18 -13.79 -21.42
C LYS A 139 -4.27 -14.07 -19.92
N MET A 140 -3.40 -14.93 -19.38
CA MET A 140 -3.38 -15.25 -17.95
C MET A 140 -2.59 -14.27 -17.10
N SER A 141 -1.80 -13.38 -17.73
CA SER A 141 -0.98 -12.37 -17.00
C SER A 141 -1.82 -11.49 -16.06
N PHE A 142 -3.01 -11.07 -16.50
CA PHE A 142 -3.93 -10.29 -15.67
C PHE A 142 -4.39 -11.08 -14.42
N PHE A 143 -4.85 -12.33 -14.61
CA PHE A 143 -5.29 -13.17 -13.50
C PHE A 143 -4.16 -13.54 -12.55
N ASN A 144 -2.98 -13.83 -13.06
CA ASN A 144 -1.81 -14.10 -12.25
C ASN A 144 -1.43 -12.89 -11.37
N THR A 145 -1.56 -11.68 -11.93
CA THR A 145 -1.35 -10.44 -11.16
C THR A 145 -2.39 -10.30 -10.06
N VAL A 146 -3.67 -10.57 -10.35
CA VAL A 146 -4.74 -10.53 -9.33
C VAL A 146 -4.47 -11.53 -8.22
N ILE A 147 -4.08 -12.77 -8.54
CA ILE A 147 -3.76 -13.80 -7.54
C ILE A 147 -2.61 -13.34 -6.64
N GLY A 148 -1.52 -12.83 -7.24
CA GLY A 148 -0.40 -12.29 -6.49
C GLY A 148 -0.79 -11.14 -5.58
N MET A 149 -1.58 -10.18 -6.09
CA MET A 149 -2.07 -9.05 -5.31
C MET A 149 -2.99 -9.49 -4.16
N VAL A 150 -3.91 -10.44 -4.41
CA VAL A 150 -4.77 -10.99 -3.34
C VAL A 150 -3.93 -11.63 -2.25
N TYR A 151 -2.96 -12.46 -2.61
CA TYR A 151 -2.05 -13.08 -1.67
C TYR A 151 -1.29 -12.05 -0.82
N ASP A 152 -0.82 -11.00 -1.45
CA ASP A 152 -0.04 -9.95 -0.78
C ASP A 152 -0.89 -9.08 0.15
N TYR A 153 -2.13 -8.74 -0.24
CA TYR A 153 -2.99 -7.82 0.51
C TYR A 153 -3.96 -8.50 1.48
N LEU A 154 -4.18 -9.81 1.36
CA LEU A 154 -5.12 -10.56 2.21
C LEU A 154 -4.86 -10.39 3.71
N PRO A 155 -3.61 -10.52 4.24
CA PRO A 155 -3.33 -10.32 5.65
C PRO A 155 -3.65 -8.89 6.12
N PHE A 156 -3.35 -7.90 5.29
CA PHE A 156 -3.64 -6.49 5.58
C PHE A 156 -5.14 -6.18 5.61
N THR A 157 -5.96 -7.00 4.98
CA THR A 157 -7.42 -6.86 4.98
C THR A 157 -8.04 -7.60 6.16
N ILE A 158 -7.54 -8.81 6.49
CA ILE A 158 -8.07 -9.63 7.61
C ILE A 158 -7.89 -8.94 8.96
N LEU A 159 -6.70 -8.38 9.24
CA LEU A 159 -6.37 -7.82 10.56
C LEU A 159 -7.26 -6.65 10.97
N PRO A 160 -7.47 -5.60 10.14
CA PRO A 160 -8.40 -4.53 10.48
C PRO A 160 -9.84 -5.00 10.66
N LEU A 161 -10.32 -5.86 9.76
CA LEU A 161 -11.67 -6.42 9.86
C LEU A 161 -11.87 -7.19 11.17
N TYR A 162 -10.92 -8.04 11.52
CA TYR A 162 -10.92 -8.78 12.78
C TYR A 162 -10.97 -7.84 14.01
N THR A 163 -10.16 -6.78 14.03
CA THR A 163 -10.13 -5.83 15.15
C THR A 163 -11.43 -5.05 15.29
N VAL A 164 -12.08 -4.70 14.18
CA VAL A 164 -13.39 -4.03 14.20
C VAL A 164 -14.47 -4.99 14.68
N LEU A 165 -14.52 -6.22 14.18
CA LEU A 165 -15.52 -7.21 14.55
C LEU A 165 -15.47 -7.56 16.04
N ILE A 166 -14.27 -7.68 16.65
CA ILE A 166 -14.15 -7.90 18.11
C ILE A 166 -14.68 -6.71 18.92
N LYS A 167 -14.42 -5.49 18.46
CA LYS A 167 -14.92 -4.31 19.17
C LYS A 167 -16.43 -4.22 19.12
N LEU A 168 -17.04 -4.53 17.98
CA LEU A 168 -18.51 -4.57 17.83
C LEU A 168 -19.14 -5.61 18.75
N ASP A 169 -18.55 -6.81 18.85
CA ASP A 169 -19.07 -7.88 19.72
C ASP A 169 -19.02 -7.49 21.22
N LYS A 170 -17.94 -6.83 21.65
CA LYS A 170 -17.83 -6.30 23.02
C LYS A 170 -18.87 -5.22 23.32
N THR A 171 -19.15 -4.33 22.37
CA THR A 171 -20.14 -3.27 22.54
C THR A 171 -21.57 -3.83 22.59
N SER A 172 -21.86 -4.82 21.78
CA SER A 172 -23.16 -5.53 21.79
C SER A 172 -23.43 -6.22 23.14
N ASN A 173 -22.41 -6.90 23.70
CA ASN A 173 -22.52 -7.56 24.99
C ASN A 173 -22.64 -6.57 26.18
N PHE A 174 -22.12 -5.33 26.05
CA PHE A 174 -22.26 -4.30 27.07
C PHE A 174 -23.68 -3.71 27.12
N ASN A 175 -24.38 -3.65 26.00
CA ASN A 175 -25.74 -3.11 25.90
C ASN A 175 -26.85 -4.15 26.16
N ALA A 176 -26.51 -5.42 26.32
CA ALA A 176 -27.47 -6.50 26.56
C ALA A 176 -28.06 -6.61 27.99
N PRO A 177 -27.46 -6.10 29.09
CA PRO A 177 -28.01 -6.28 30.44
C PRO A 177 -29.23 -5.44 30.77
N PHE A 178 -29.76 -4.58 29.89
CA PHE A 178 -30.89 -3.71 30.18
C PHE A 178 -32.19 -4.05 29.43
N SER A 179 -32.28 -5.24 28.84
CA SER A 179 -33.51 -5.75 28.18
C SER A 179 -34.07 -6.95 28.92
N THR A 180 -34.53 -6.74 30.16
CA THR A 180 -35.48 -7.62 30.85
C THR A 180 -36.67 -6.83 31.31
#